data_bbb3928e4ade055d954bef7fbfff8119
#
_entry.id   bbb3928e4ade055d954bef7fbfff8119
#
_cell.length_a   1.000
_cell.length_b   1.000
_cell.length_c   1.000
_cell.angle_alpha   90.00
_cell.angle_beta   90.00
_cell.angle_gamma   90.00
#
_symmetry.space_group_name_H-M   'P 1'
#
loop_
_entity.id
_entity.type
_entity.pdbx_description
1 polymer ?
#
loop_
_entity_poly.entity_id
_entity_poly.type
_entity_poly.pdbx_seq_one_letter_code
_entity_poly.pdbx_strand_id
1 'polypeptide(L)'
;MIFRIVEKTEEMAQFRKITMDLLSLLVRSKLLHIFYPSIKRFLEDIRNGKDVIYRDAPHMIVAASPKNAPCKKADPWIALSYLDTYLQSMKIGTCWCGFALYAFLFSRKLRKLLALPKGYKAEAVLLFGYPAVKYARAAEPEDVKIID
;
A
#
# COMPACT_ATOMS: atom_id res chain seq x y z
N MET A 1 -14.25 12.67 -1.80
CA MET A 1 -13.35 11.50 -1.94
C MET A 1 -13.30 11.07 -3.40
N ILE A 2 -12.16 10.60 -3.88
CA ILE A 2 -11.96 10.02 -5.22
C ILE A 2 -11.13 8.75 -5.12
N PHE A 3 -11.23 7.91 -6.14
CA PHE A 3 -10.38 6.72 -6.30
C PHE A 3 -9.46 6.87 -7.52
N ARG A 4 -8.22 6.47 -7.38
CA ARG A 4 -7.26 6.31 -8.47
C ARG A 4 -6.94 4.82 -8.59
N ILE A 5 -7.35 4.21 -9.69
CA ILE A 5 -7.06 2.80 -9.98
C ILE A 5 -5.86 2.75 -10.93
N VAL A 6 -4.88 1.94 -10.61
CA VAL A 6 -3.71 1.65 -11.44
C VAL A 6 -3.82 0.20 -11.90
N GLU A 7 -4.10 0.03 -13.19
CA GLU A 7 -4.35 -1.27 -13.82
C GLU A 7 -3.27 -1.66 -14.83
N LYS A 8 -2.62 -0.66 -15.42
CA LYS A 8 -1.61 -0.89 -16.46
C LYS A 8 -0.32 -1.43 -15.86
N THR A 9 0.16 -2.54 -16.39
CA THR A 9 1.41 -3.20 -15.95
C THR A 9 2.59 -2.25 -15.97
N GLU A 10 2.70 -1.42 -17.02
CA GLU A 10 3.80 -0.46 -17.18
C GLU A 10 3.75 0.63 -16.09
N GLU A 11 2.55 1.07 -15.73
CA GLU A 11 2.37 2.07 -14.68
C GLU A 11 2.71 1.48 -13.31
N MET A 12 2.24 0.26 -13.00
CA MET A 12 2.64 -0.46 -11.78
C MET A 12 4.15 -0.68 -11.71
N ALA A 13 4.80 -1.02 -12.83
CA ALA A 13 6.25 -1.17 -12.89
C ALA A 13 6.98 0.15 -12.57
N GLN A 14 6.45 1.30 -13.01
CA GLN A 14 7.01 2.60 -12.67
C GLN A 14 6.86 2.92 -11.17
N PHE A 15 5.71 2.63 -10.57
CA PHE A 15 5.52 2.77 -9.11
C PHE A 15 6.53 1.92 -8.33
N ARG A 16 6.69 0.65 -8.70
CA ARG A 16 7.68 -0.26 -8.09
C ARG A 16 9.09 0.29 -8.20
N LYS A 17 9.52 0.61 -9.42
CA LYS A 17 10.88 1.11 -9.68
C LYS A 17 11.20 2.33 -8.83
N ILE A 18 10.35 3.37 -8.87
CA ILE A 18 10.60 4.60 -8.11
C ILE A 18 10.60 4.34 -6.61
N THR A 19 9.73 3.45 -6.12
CA THR A 19 9.66 3.10 -4.68
C THR A 19 10.89 2.31 -4.26
N MET A 20 11.34 1.34 -5.06
CA MET A 20 12.54 0.55 -4.77
C MET A 20 13.82 1.39 -4.83
N ASP A 21 13.92 2.34 -5.77
CA ASP A 21 15.02 3.29 -5.83
C ASP A 21 15.08 4.15 -4.54
N LEU A 22 13.93 4.64 -4.07
CA LEU A 22 13.83 5.39 -2.82
C LEU A 22 14.25 4.56 -1.60
N LEU A 23 13.74 3.32 -1.50
CA LEU A 23 14.08 2.40 -0.41
C LEU A 23 15.56 2.03 -0.41
N SER A 24 16.13 1.75 -1.58
CA SER A 24 17.55 1.44 -1.73
C SER A 24 18.43 2.59 -1.24
N LEU A 25 18.04 3.83 -1.53
CA LEU A 25 18.73 5.02 -1.02
C LEU A 25 18.65 5.12 0.50
N LEU A 26 17.47 4.87 1.09
CA LEU A 26 17.27 4.89 2.56
C LEU A 26 18.05 3.78 3.26
N VAL A 27 18.11 2.58 2.67
CA VAL A 27 18.91 1.45 3.18
C VAL A 27 20.40 1.78 3.18
N ARG A 28 20.91 2.43 2.12
CA ARG A 28 22.31 2.85 2.01
C ARG A 28 22.68 3.91 3.04
N SER A 29 21.78 4.77 3.43
CA SER A 29 22.00 5.83 4.43
C SER A 29 22.08 5.32 5.88
N LYS A 30 21.90 4.01 6.12
CA LYS A 30 21.83 3.38 7.45
C LYS A 30 20.74 3.94 8.39
N LEU A 31 19.94 4.89 7.94
CA LEU A 31 18.89 5.52 8.76
C LEU A 31 17.87 4.49 9.27
N LEU A 32 17.51 3.52 8.42
CA LEU A 32 16.54 2.48 8.78
C LEU A 32 17.06 1.54 9.87
N HIS A 33 18.37 1.31 9.94
CA HIS A 33 18.98 0.46 10.98
C HIS A 33 18.86 1.04 12.39
N ILE A 34 18.84 2.38 12.50
CA ILE A 34 18.76 3.08 13.80
C ILE A 34 17.34 2.93 14.38
N PHE A 35 16.30 2.98 13.53
CA PHE A 35 14.91 2.99 13.97
C PHE A 35 14.29 1.60 14.11
N TYR A 36 14.81 0.56 13.41
CA TYR A 36 14.22 -0.77 13.37
C TYR A 36 15.27 -1.89 13.34
N PRO A 37 15.87 -2.28 14.49
CA PRO A 37 16.87 -3.35 14.54
C PRO A 37 16.38 -4.72 14.03
N SER A 38 15.08 -5.01 14.15
CA SER A 38 14.47 -6.27 13.72
C SER A 38 14.22 -6.39 12.21
N ILE A 39 14.55 -5.36 11.44
CA ILE A 39 14.22 -5.25 10.02
C ILE A 39 15.25 -5.94 9.08
N LYS A 40 16.20 -6.70 9.62
CA LYS A 40 17.32 -7.30 8.84
C LYS A 40 16.83 -8.03 7.57
N ARG A 41 15.86 -8.92 7.70
CA ARG A 41 15.33 -9.69 6.57
C ARG A 41 14.71 -8.80 5.50
N PHE A 42 13.95 -7.80 5.91
CA PHE A 42 13.34 -6.81 5.01
C PHE A 42 14.41 -6.01 4.23
N LEU A 43 15.51 -5.66 4.90
CA LEU A 43 16.64 -4.96 4.26
C LEU A 43 17.39 -5.87 3.28
N GLU A 44 17.54 -7.16 3.58
CA GLU A 44 18.11 -8.16 2.69
C GLU A 44 17.23 -8.34 1.44
N ASP A 45 15.92 -8.45 1.60
CA ASP A 45 14.99 -8.55 0.48
C ASP A 45 15.05 -7.32 -0.44
N ILE A 46 15.14 -6.10 0.12
CA ILE A 46 15.35 -4.87 -0.67
C ILE A 46 16.69 -4.92 -1.43
N ARG A 47 17.79 -5.35 -0.77
CA ARG A 47 19.10 -5.47 -1.42
C ARG A 47 19.11 -6.48 -2.55
N ASN A 48 18.31 -7.53 -2.42
CA ASN A 48 18.11 -8.56 -3.45
C ASN A 48 17.11 -8.15 -4.53
N GLY A 49 16.62 -6.92 -4.52
CA GLY A 49 15.70 -6.38 -5.52
C GLY A 49 14.26 -6.88 -5.44
N LYS A 50 13.87 -7.54 -4.32
CA LYS A 50 12.48 -7.99 -4.15
C LYS A 50 11.54 -6.81 -3.91
N ASP A 51 10.36 -6.87 -4.53
CA ASP A 51 9.29 -5.90 -4.29
C ASP A 51 8.59 -6.17 -2.95
N VAL A 52 9.15 -5.60 -1.89
CA VAL A 52 8.64 -5.75 -0.53
C VAL A 52 7.44 -4.86 -0.20
N ILE A 53 7.14 -3.88 -1.05
CA ILE A 53 6.05 -2.91 -0.85
C ILE A 53 4.80 -3.35 -1.59
N TYR A 54 4.88 -3.50 -2.91
CA TYR A 54 3.71 -3.85 -3.74
C TYR A 54 3.56 -5.37 -3.93
N ARG A 55 4.58 -6.17 -3.51
CA ARG A 55 4.54 -7.64 -3.51
C ARG A 55 4.11 -8.23 -4.85
N ASP A 56 4.61 -7.64 -5.93
CA ASP A 56 4.29 -7.99 -7.31
C ASP A 56 2.80 -7.93 -7.67
N ALA A 57 1.97 -7.28 -6.83
CA ALA A 57 0.55 -7.14 -7.11
C ALA A 57 0.31 -6.43 -8.44
N PRO A 58 -0.55 -6.98 -9.33
CA PRO A 58 -0.75 -6.43 -10.66
C PRO A 58 -1.45 -5.07 -10.66
N HIS A 59 -2.24 -4.80 -9.63
CA HIS A 59 -3.10 -3.62 -9.56
C HIS A 59 -3.08 -2.98 -8.18
N MET A 60 -3.36 -1.68 -8.13
CA MET A 60 -3.65 -0.99 -6.87
C MET A 60 -4.79 0.00 -7.04
N ILE A 61 -5.50 0.23 -5.95
CA ILE A 61 -6.46 1.31 -5.80
C ILE A 61 -6.01 2.23 -4.67
N VAL A 62 -6.04 3.52 -4.94
CA VAL A 62 -5.71 4.57 -3.99
C VAL A 62 -6.95 5.39 -3.72
N ALA A 63 -7.40 5.42 -2.49
CA ALA A 63 -8.46 6.32 -2.06
C ALA A 63 -7.85 7.64 -1.57
N ALA A 64 -8.34 8.74 -2.10
CA ALA A 64 -7.85 10.07 -1.82
C ALA A 64 -8.98 11.02 -1.43
N SER A 65 -8.70 11.89 -0.47
CA SER A 65 -9.65 12.87 0.04
C SER A 65 -9.15 14.31 -0.14
N PRO A 66 -10.06 15.28 -0.25
CA PRO A 66 -9.70 16.68 -0.14
C PRO A 66 -9.03 16.95 1.21
N LYS A 67 -8.01 17.78 1.24
CA LYS A 67 -7.26 18.11 2.47
C LYS A 67 -8.12 18.78 3.56
N ASN A 68 -9.19 19.43 3.17
CA ASN A 68 -10.13 20.15 4.04
C ASN A 68 -11.41 19.36 4.35
N ALA A 69 -11.55 18.11 3.89
CA ALA A 69 -12.71 17.28 4.23
C ALA A 69 -12.71 16.91 5.73
N PRO A 70 -13.85 16.96 6.43
CA PRO A 70 -13.95 16.64 7.86
C PRO A 70 -13.45 15.24 8.19
N CYS A 71 -13.94 14.22 7.48
CA CYS A 71 -13.61 12.82 7.70
C CYS A 71 -12.56 12.28 6.72
N LYS A 72 -11.65 13.14 6.25
CA LYS A 72 -10.66 12.82 5.20
C LYS A 72 -9.83 11.58 5.42
N LYS A 73 -9.63 11.17 6.66
CA LYS A 73 -8.90 9.95 7.00
C LYS A 73 -9.83 8.73 7.11
N ALA A 74 -11.00 8.89 7.71
CA ALA A 74 -11.91 7.77 7.96
C ALA A 74 -12.61 7.29 6.68
N ASP A 75 -13.16 8.20 5.88
CA ASP A 75 -13.93 7.85 4.68
C ASP A 75 -13.17 6.94 3.70
N PRO A 76 -11.87 7.20 3.35
CA PRO A 76 -11.12 6.32 2.47
C PRO A 76 -10.93 4.90 3.01
N TRP A 77 -10.70 4.76 4.31
CA TRP A 77 -10.53 3.46 4.94
C TRP A 77 -11.82 2.67 4.97
N ILE A 78 -12.94 3.32 5.34
CA ILE A 78 -14.27 2.70 5.33
C ILE A 78 -14.60 2.23 3.90
N ALA A 79 -14.44 3.09 2.90
CA ALA A 79 -14.76 2.76 1.52
C ALA A 79 -13.92 1.59 0.98
N LEU A 80 -12.60 1.60 1.24
CA LEU A 80 -11.73 0.48 0.82
C LEU A 80 -11.97 -0.79 1.62
N SER A 81 -12.44 -0.73 2.87
CA SER A 81 -12.81 -1.92 3.64
C SER A 81 -14.03 -2.63 3.03
N TYR A 82 -15.03 -1.88 2.58
CA TYR A 82 -16.15 -2.45 1.83
C TYR A 82 -15.69 -3.07 0.50
N LEU A 83 -14.82 -2.37 -0.21
CA LEU A 83 -14.26 -2.90 -1.46
C LEU A 83 -13.43 -4.15 -1.22
N ASP A 84 -12.62 -4.19 -0.18
CA ASP A 84 -11.81 -5.35 0.23
C ASP A 84 -12.71 -6.59 0.41
N THR A 85 -13.75 -6.48 1.22
CA THR A 85 -14.72 -7.54 1.44
C THR A 85 -15.41 -7.97 0.15
N TYR A 86 -15.79 -7.01 -0.70
CA TYR A 86 -16.42 -7.30 -1.99
C TYR A 86 -15.48 -8.04 -2.95
N LEU A 87 -14.23 -7.62 -3.08
CA LEU A 87 -13.23 -8.27 -3.92
C LEU A 87 -12.95 -9.71 -3.44
N GLN A 88 -12.88 -9.93 -2.14
CA GLN A 88 -12.70 -11.28 -1.57
C GLN A 88 -13.88 -12.20 -1.90
N SER A 89 -15.13 -11.68 -1.91
CA SER A 89 -16.30 -12.46 -2.34
C SER A 89 -16.21 -12.90 -3.81
N MET A 90 -15.47 -12.15 -4.63
CA MET A 90 -15.18 -12.46 -6.03
C MET A 90 -13.91 -13.32 -6.21
N LYS A 91 -13.31 -13.81 -5.11
CA LYS A 91 -12.04 -14.57 -5.10
C LYS A 91 -10.83 -13.77 -5.62
N ILE A 92 -10.89 -12.46 -5.51
CA ILE A 92 -9.77 -11.56 -5.79
C ILE A 92 -9.03 -11.34 -4.48
N GLY A 93 -7.72 -11.62 -4.48
CA GLY A 93 -6.87 -11.37 -3.32
C GLY A 93 -6.59 -9.88 -3.16
N THR A 94 -6.52 -9.43 -1.92
CA THR A 94 -6.27 -8.04 -1.55
C THR A 94 -5.15 -7.94 -0.52
N CYS A 95 -4.47 -6.79 -0.49
CA CYS A 95 -3.47 -6.49 0.52
C CYS A 95 -3.43 -4.99 0.81
N TRP A 96 -3.61 -4.61 2.07
CA TRP A 96 -3.45 -3.23 2.52
C TRP A 96 -2.00 -2.79 2.44
N CYS A 97 -1.74 -1.66 1.77
CA CYS A 97 -0.39 -1.19 1.51
C CYS A 97 -0.11 0.18 2.14
N GLY A 98 0.04 0.20 3.47
CA GLY A 98 0.36 1.41 4.21
C GLY A 98 1.73 2.00 3.83
N PHE A 99 2.70 1.17 3.49
CA PHE A 99 4.03 1.64 3.07
C PHE A 99 4.01 2.47 1.79
N ALA A 100 3.09 2.20 0.87
CA ALA A 100 2.93 3.03 -0.33
C ALA A 100 2.54 4.47 0.01
N LEU A 101 1.74 4.70 1.06
CA LEU A 101 1.40 6.04 1.52
C LEU A 101 2.63 6.82 1.97
N TYR A 102 3.54 6.17 2.70
CA TYR A 102 4.82 6.79 3.08
C TYR A 102 5.67 7.10 1.85
N ALA A 103 5.75 6.18 0.87
CA ALA A 103 6.47 6.42 -0.36
C ALA A 103 5.90 7.64 -1.12
N PHE A 104 4.56 7.78 -1.20
CA PHE A 104 3.90 8.95 -1.80
C PHE A 104 4.19 10.24 -1.01
N LEU A 105 4.31 10.18 0.31
CA LEU A 105 4.64 11.32 1.14
C LEU A 105 6.04 11.85 0.84
N PHE A 106 7.01 10.97 0.73
CA PHE A 106 8.43 11.34 0.57
C PHE A 106 8.86 11.54 -0.89
N SER A 107 8.17 10.94 -1.87
CA SER A 107 8.56 11.03 -3.28
C SER A 107 7.65 11.95 -4.09
N ARG A 108 8.21 13.06 -4.57
CA ARG A 108 7.52 13.95 -5.52
C ARG A 108 7.25 13.26 -6.87
N LYS A 109 8.14 12.32 -7.28
CA LYS A 109 7.98 11.56 -8.52
C LYS A 109 6.74 10.66 -8.44
N LEU A 110 6.56 9.92 -7.33
CA LEU A 110 5.39 9.08 -7.09
C LEU A 110 4.09 9.89 -7.03
N ARG A 111 4.11 11.06 -6.37
CA ARG A 111 2.92 11.95 -6.35
C ARG A 111 2.54 12.45 -7.74
N LYS A 112 3.53 12.75 -8.60
CA LYS A 112 3.27 13.14 -9.98
C LYS A 112 2.68 11.98 -10.79
N LEU A 113 3.24 10.77 -10.62
CA LEU A 113 2.74 9.56 -11.28
C LEU A 113 1.32 9.22 -10.83
N LEU A 114 1.02 9.38 -9.53
CA LEU A 114 -0.32 9.17 -8.98
C LEU A 114 -1.37 10.11 -9.56
N ALA A 115 -0.95 11.29 -10.03
CA ALA A 115 -1.75 12.28 -10.77
C ALA A 115 -3.07 12.67 -10.07
N LEU A 116 -3.08 12.77 -8.75
CA LEU A 116 -4.26 13.25 -8.02
C LEU A 116 -4.52 14.73 -8.31
N PRO A 117 -5.81 15.14 -8.35
CA PRO A 117 -6.16 16.54 -8.49
C PRO A 117 -5.57 17.43 -7.39
N LYS A 118 -5.38 18.71 -7.70
CA LYS A 118 -4.90 19.69 -6.72
C LYS A 118 -5.82 19.72 -5.49
N GLY A 119 -5.23 19.70 -4.31
CA GLY A 119 -5.98 19.73 -3.05
C GLY A 119 -6.36 18.34 -2.51
N TYR A 120 -6.13 17.27 -3.26
CA TYR A 120 -6.33 15.90 -2.78
C TYR A 120 -5.05 15.30 -2.22
N LYS A 121 -5.22 14.33 -1.31
CA LYS A 121 -4.14 13.55 -0.73
C LYS A 121 -4.55 12.07 -0.68
N ALA A 122 -3.62 11.17 -1.01
CA ALA A 122 -3.80 9.74 -0.80
C ALA A 122 -3.88 9.46 0.70
N GLU A 123 -4.90 8.71 1.13
CA GLU A 123 -5.15 8.39 2.53
C GLU A 123 -5.20 6.87 2.78
N ALA A 124 -5.53 6.05 1.77
CA ALA A 124 -5.51 4.61 1.86
C ALA A 124 -5.11 3.97 0.53
N VAL A 125 -4.45 2.81 0.58
CA VAL A 125 -4.00 2.04 -0.58
C VAL A 125 -4.33 0.58 -0.37
N LEU A 126 -5.00 -0.03 -1.34
CA LEU A 126 -5.29 -1.45 -1.42
C LEU A 126 -4.68 -2.02 -2.71
N LEU A 127 -3.85 -3.03 -2.58
CA LEU A 127 -3.36 -3.83 -3.69
C LEU A 127 -4.37 -4.94 -3.97
N PHE A 128 -4.51 -5.35 -5.22
CA PHE A 128 -5.42 -6.43 -5.56
C PHE A 128 -4.97 -7.19 -6.81
N GLY A 129 -5.44 -8.44 -6.91
CA GLY A 129 -5.14 -9.33 -8.03
C GLY A 129 -5.61 -10.75 -7.74
N TYR A 130 -5.51 -11.63 -8.71
CA TYR A 130 -5.78 -13.04 -8.47
C TYR A 130 -4.72 -13.65 -7.56
N PRO A 131 -5.12 -14.36 -6.47
CA PRO A 131 -4.17 -14.92 -5.53
C PRO A 131 -3.33 -16.02 -6.18
N ALA A 132 -2.01 -15.93 -6.01
CA ALA A 132 -1.08 -16.96 -6.48
C ALA A 132 -1.02 -18.18 -5.53
N VAL A 133 -1.58 -18.04 -4.32
CA VAL A 133 -1.56 -19.07 -3.27
C VAL A 133 -2.97 -19.35 -2.78
N LYS A 134 -3.22 -20.60 -2.39
CA LYS A 134 -4.45 -21.00 -1.72
C LYS A 134 -4.13 -21.28 -0.24
N TYR A 135 -4.77 -20.56 0.66
CA TYR A 135 -4.61 -20.82 2.09
C TYR A 135 -5.32 -22.11 2.48
N ALA A 136 -4.66 -22.95 3.28
CA ALA A 136 -5.21 -24.21 3.74
C ALA A 136 -6.35 -24.03 4.77
N ARG A 137 -6.32 -22.92 5.52
CA ARG A 137 -7.33 -22.56 6.52
C ARG A 137 -7.46 -21.04 6.63
N ALA A 138 -8.61 -20.57 7.11
CA ALA A 138 -8.77 -19.19 7.51
C ALA A 138 -7.96 -18.89 8.80
N ALA A 139 -7.55 -17.65 8.98
CA ALA A 139 -7.03 -17.21 10.26
C ALA A 139 -8.17 -17.20 11.29
N GLU A 140 -7.92 -17.76 12.47
CA GLU A 140 -8.87 -17.64 13.59
C GLU A 140 -8.79 -16.22 14.14
N PRO A 141 -9.92 -15.51 14.27
CA PRO A 141 -9.92 -14.20 14.92
C PRO A 141 -9.63 -14.35 16.41
N GLU A 142 -8.89 -13.42 16.97
CA GLU A 142 -8.72 -13.33 18.42
C GLU A 142 -10.01 -12.84 19.08
N ASP A 143 -10.25 -13.30 20.31
CA ASP A 143 -11.41 -12.85 21.09
C ASP A 143 -11.32 -11.35 21.37
N VAL A 144 -12.43 -10.65 21.12
CA VAL A 144 -12.53 -9.22 21.41
C VAL A 144 -12.81 -9.04 22.91
N LYS A 145 -11.90 -8.37 23.63
CA LYS A 145 -12.17 -7.93 25.00
C LYS A 145 -13.11 -6.72 24.97
N ILE A 146 -14.27 -6.90 25.57
CA ILE A 146 -15.20 -5.81 25.87
C ILE A 146 -14.85 -5.30 27.26
N ILE A 147 -14.65 -4.00 27.40
CA ILE A 147 -14.43 -3.33 28.68
C ILE A 147 -15.72 -2.58 28.99
N ASP A 148 -16.35 -2.89 30.13
CA ASP A 148 -17.54 -2.21 30.66
C ASP A 148 -17.16 -0.90 31.35
#